data_a4f3f7eb0f0ad39f24f9145074f10208
#
_entry.id   a4f3f7eb0f0ad39f24f9145074f10208
#
_cell.length_a   1.000
_cell.length_b   1.000
_cell.length_c   1.000
_cell.angle_alpha   90.00
_cell.angle_beta   90.00
_cell.angle_gamma   90.00
#
_symmetry.space_group_name_H-M   'P 1'
#
loop_
_entity.id
_entity.type
_entity.pdbx_description
1 polymer ?
#
loop_
_entity_poly.entity_id
_entity_poly.type
_entity_poly.pdbx_seq_one_letter_code
_entity_poly.pdbx_strand_id
1 'polypeptide(L)'
;MRQLHGLGFPASAYRVPDTENSAPELSGCLQDAAILILPMPALTGTETVRAEGGGVPLADILDAAEPDALVCGGMLGPAEAFLRARDISFFDYAKDETLLLQNAELTAEAALPLLLEQLSCPLAGSRILLCGFGRIGKLLARKLRVLGADVTVSARKAQDLELARILGFRRIKTGNWAGALAQYDGIVNTVPAPVVIPEHLQSIRKDCALLELASLPGGFCTEAQALPGYLAARGLPGQYAPES
;
A
#
# COMPACT_ATOMS: atom_id res chain seq x y z
N MET A 1 12.48 7.98 -13.36
CA MET A 1 13.51 8.63 -14.19
C MET A 1 14.09 7.68 -15.24
N ARG A 2 14.79 6.59 -14.86
CA ARG A 2 15.43 5.66 -15.82
C ARG A 2 14.44 5.11 -16.87
N GLN A 3 13.23 4.72 -16.47
CA GLN A 3 12.21 4.21 -17.40
C GLN A 3 11.73 5.27 -18.38
N LEU A 4 11.47 6.50 -17.93
CA LEU A 4 11.06 7.59 -18.81
C LEU A 4 12.13 7.89 -19.86
N HIS A 5 13.39 7.96 -19.43
CA HIS A 5 14.52 8.13 -20.35
C HIS A 5 14.67 6.94 -21.32
N GLY A 6 14.48 5.69 -20.83
CA GLY A 6 14.50 4.48 -21.67
C GLY A 6 13.38 4.45 -22.72
N LEU A 7 12.25 5.13 -22.47
CA LEU A 7 11.15 5.31 -23.41
C LEU A 7 11.33 6.55 -24.30
N GLY A 8 12.43 7.30 -24.16
CA GLY A 8 12.72 8.49 -24.95
C GLY A 8 12.07 9.79 -24.44
N PHE A 9 11.50 9.77 -23.23
CA PHE A 9 10.94 10.98 -22.63
C PHE A 9 12.01 11.72 -21.84
N PRO A 10 12.28 13.02 -22.12
CA PRO A 10 13.10 13.86 -21.27
C PRO A 10 12.39 14.01 -19.92
N ALA A 11 13.11 13.84 -18.84
CA ALA A 11 12.55 13.96 -17.51
C ALA A 11 13.59 14.57 -16.55
N SER A 12 13.15 15.46 -15.68
CA SER A 12 13.90 16.05 -14.57
C SER A 12 13.22 15.73 -13.25
N ALA A 13 13.96 15.81 -12.15
CA ALA A 13 13.43 15.58 -10.81
C ALA A 13 13.85 16.70 -9.88
N TYR A 14 13.02 17.01 -8.90
CA TYR A 14 13.31 17.95 -7.83
C TYR A 14 12.99 17.34 -6.48
N ARG A 15 13.98 17.22 -5.60
CA ARG A 15 13.85 16.65 -4.25
C ARG A 15 13.17 15.27 -4.24
N VAL A 16 13.54 14.43 -5.19
CA VAL A 16 13.13 13.03 -5.26
C VAL A 16 14.28 12.16 -4.73
N PRO A 17 14.05 11.29 -3.74
CA PRO A 17 15.09 10.41 -3.19
C PRO A 17 15.74 9.54 -4.27
N ASP A 18 17.02 9.22 -4.08
CA ASP A 18 17.80 8.29 -4.92
C ASP A 18 17.86 8.66 -6.42
N THR A 19 17.78 9.95 -6.73
CA THR A 19 17.81 10.45 -8.11
C THR A 19 19.14 11.14 -8.42
N GLU A 20 19.93 10.57 -9.35
CA GLU A 20 21.24 11.08 -9.73
C GLU A 20 21.21 12.47 -10.40
N ASN A 21 20.07 12.86 -11.00
CA ASN A 21 19.87 14.12 -11.73
C ASN A 21 18.76 14.97 -11.11
N SER A 22 18.83 15.24 -9.81
CA SER A 22 17.92 16.19 -9.17
C SER A 22 18.30 17.62 -9.55
N ALA A 23 17.33 18.38 -10.06
CA ALA A 23 17.52 19.81 -10.34
C ALA A 23 17.78 20.55 -9.01
N PRO A 24 18.71 21.52 -8.98
CA PRO A 24 19.00 22.28 -7.77
C PRO A 24 17.84 23.20 -7.35
N GLU A 25 17.06 23.64 -8.32
CA GLU A 25 15.93 24.56 -8.13
C GLU A 25 14.65 24.02 -8.77
N LEU A 26 13.51 24.37 -8.16
CA LEU A 26 12.18 23.97 -8.64
C LEU A 26 11.90 24.48 -10.05
N SER A 27 12.19 25.74 -10.33
CA SER A 27 11.99 26.38 -11.63
C SER A 27 12.72 25.65 -12.76
N GLY A 28 13.97 25.25 -12.53
CA GLY A 28 14.74 24.49 -13.52
C GLY A 28 14.20 23.09 -13.78
N CYS A 29 13.51 22.49 -12.80
CA CYS A 29 12.84 21.19 -12.98
C CYS A 29 11.54 21.31 -13.79
N LEU A 30 10.84 22.44 -13.68
CA LEU A 30 9.50 22.65 -14.28
C LEU A 30 9.54 23.31 -15.65
N GLN A 31 10.67 23.84 -16.06
CA GLN A 31 10.83 24.49 -17.36
C GLN A 31 10.50 23.54 -18.49
N ASP A 32 9.59 23.95 -19.38
CA ASP A 32 9.09 23.19 -20.54
C ASP A 32 8.42 21.84 -20.16
N ALA A 33 8.04 21.65 -18.90
CA ALA A 33 7.43 20.42 -18.43
C ALA A 33 5.95 20.36 -18.79
N ALA A 34 5.58 19.49 -19.74
CA ALA A 34 4.20 19.25 -20.11
C ALA A 34 3.43 18.38 -19.08
N ILE A 35 4.14 17.59 -18.28
CA ILE A 35 3.54 16.69 -17.29
C ILE A 35 4.32 16.79 -15.98
N LEU A 36 3.61 17.04 -14.89
CA LEU A 36 4.12 17.04 -13.53
C LEU A 36 3.70 15.76 -12.83
N ILE A 37 4.67 14.94 -12.39
CA ILE A 37 4.39 13.70 -11.68
C ILE A 37 4.69 13.90 -10.19
N LEU A 38 3.65 13.87 -9.37
CA LEU A 38 3.72 13.98 -7.91
C LEU A 38 3.70 12.58 -7.27
N PRO A 39 4.24 12.44 -6.03
CA PRO A 39 4.31 11.13 -5.35
C PRO A 39 2.93 10.58 -4.94
N MET A 40 2.93 9.41 -4.29
CA MET A 40 1.74 8.81 -3.65
C MET A 40 2.03 8.48 -2.18
N PRO A 41 1.33 9.11 -1.21
CA PRO A 41 0.41 10.24 -1.36
C PRO A 41 1.11 11.49 -1.88
N ALA A 42 0.44 12.26 -2.75
CA ALA A 42 1.00 13.48 -3.31
C ALA A 42 1.22 14.56 -2.25
N LEU A 43 0.27 14.67 -1.30
CA LEU A 43 0.21 15.77 -0.36
C LEU A 43 0.46 15.34 1.09
N THR A 44 1.01 16.28 1.85
CA THR A 44 0.93 16.33 3.31
C THR A 44 -0.06 17.45 3.66
N GLY A 45 -1.17 17.11 4.32
CA GLY A 45 -2.29 18.04 4.47
C GLY A 45 -3.01 18.30 3.14
N THR A 46 -3.40 19.54 2.86
CA THR A 46 -4.18 19.90 1.68
C THR A 46 -3.39 20.61 0.57
N GLU A 47 -2.24 21.19 0.90
CA GLU A 47 -1.56 22.17 0.02
C GLU A 47 -0.06 21.95 -0.13
N THR A 48 0.53 20.99 0.56
CA THR A 48 1.98 20.77 0.53
C THR A 48 2.32 19.44 -0.14
N VAL A 49 3.06 19.47 -1.22
CA VAL A 49 3.56 18.29 -1.92
C VAL A 49 4.71 17.68 -1.14
N ARG A 50 4.72 16.37 -1.01
CA ARG A 50 5.79 15.62 -0.34
C ARG A 50 7.07 15.66 -1.16
N ALA A 51 8.19 16.03 -0.53
CA ALA A 51 9.50 16.05 -1.15
C ALA A 51 10.59 15.76 -0.12
N GLU A 52 11.76 15.34 -0.57
CA GLU A 52 12.93 15.16 0.29
C GLU A 52 13.40 16.50 0.83
N GLY A 53 13.81 16.53 2.10
CA GLY A 53 14.25 17.77 2.77
C GLY A 53 13.14 18.73 3.15
N GLY A 54 11.86 18.33 3.02
CA GLY A 54 10.70 19.11 3.40
C GLY A 54 9.69 19.29 2.26
N GLY A 55 8.42 19.53 2.60
CA GLY A 55 7.37 19.69 1.61
C GLY A 55 7.52 20.98 0.78
N VAL A 56 6.95 20.96 -0.43
CA VAL A 56 6.88 22.11 -1.33
C VAL A 56 5.43 22.55 -1.46
N PRO A 57 5.09 23.84 -1.27
CA PRO A 57 3.73 24.31 -1.47
C PRO A 57 3.24 24.00 -2.89
N LEU A 58 2.05 23.44 -3.01
CA LEU A 58 1.47 23.12 -4.32
C LEU A 58 1.30 24.39 -5.18
N ALA A 59 0.97 25.51 -4.54
CA ALA A 59 0.88 26.80 -5.23
C ALA A 59 2.19 27.19 -5.92
N ASP A 60 3.33 27.05 -5.24
CA ASP A 60 4.65 27.40 -5.79
C ASP A 60 5.01 26.50 -7.00
N ILE A 61 4.61 25.23 -6.95
CA ILE A 61 4.79 24.31 -8.08
C ILE A 61 3.96 24.75 -9.27
N LEU A 62 2.68 25.08 -9.05
CA LEU A 62 1.75 25.48 -10.12
C LEU A 62 2.08 26.84 -10.69
N ASP A 63 2.56 27.78 -9.86
CA ASP A 63 2.95 29.13 -10.30
C ASP A 63 4.25 29.11 -11.13
N ALA A 64 5.09 28.09 -10.93
CA ALA A 64 6.33 27.88 -11.70
C ALA A 64 6.18 26.93 -12.88
N ALA A 65 5.04 26.26 -13.02
CA ALA A 65 4.76 25.30 -14.10
C ALA A 65 4.22 26.00 -15.36
N GLU A 66 4.31 25.31 -16.50
CA GLU A 66 3.64 25.75 -17.72
C GLU A 66 2.12 25.77 -17.52
N PRO A 67 1.39 26.77 -18.10
CA PRO A 67 -0.05 26.97 -17.83
C PRO A 67 -0.92 25.78 -18.21
N ASP A 68 -0.54 24.99 -19.20
CA ASP A 68 -1.25 23.82 -19.73
C ASP A 68 -0.64 22.49 -19.29
N ALA A 69 0.28 22.50 -18.32
CA ALA A 69 0.88 21.29 -17.79
C ALA A 69 -0.16 20.39 -17.09
N LEU A 70 -0.10 19.09 -17.40
CA LEU A 70 -0.92 18.07 -16.72
C LEU A 70 -0.31 17.68 -15.38
N VAL A 71 -1.06 17.81 -14.30
CA VAL A 71 -0.65 17.36 -12.98
C VAL A 71 -1.12 15.92 -12.74
N CYS A 72 -0.17 14.99 -12.63
CA CYS A 72 -0.43 13.60 -12.27
C CYS A 72 0.01 13.37 -10.81
N GLY A 73 -0.87 12.88 -9.95
CA GLY A 73 -0.53 12.61 -8.55
C GLY A 73 -1.36 11.50 -7.95
N GLY A 74 -0.89 10.91 -6.86
CA GLY A 74 -1.67 9.91 -6.12
C GLY A 74 -2.38 10.53 -4.92
N MET A 75 -3.70 10.28 -4.78
CA MET A 75 -4.54 10.80 -3.69
C MET A 75 -4.66 12.34 -3.72
N LEU A 76 -4.97 12.91 -4.88
CA LEU A 76 -5.15 14.35 -5.09
C LEU A 76 -6.46 14.90 -4.52
N GLY A 77 -7.34 14.07 -3.97
CA GLY A 77 -8.65 14.50 -3.45
C GLY A 77 -8.61 15.76 -2.58
N PRO A 78 -7.67 15.94 -1.64
CA PRO A 78 -7.56 17.16 -0.83
C PRO A 78 -7.29 18.44 -1.63
N ALA A 79 -6.59 18.34 -2.77
CA ALA A 79 -6.27 19.47 -3.64
C ALA A 79 -7.24 19.66 -4.82
N GLU A 80 -8.20 18.77 -5.01
CA GLU A 80 -9.07 18.77 -6.20
C GLU A 80 -9.80 20.10 -6.41
N ALA A 81 -10.35 20.67 -5.33
CA ALA A 81 -11.05 21.97 -5.41
C ALA A 81 -10.08 23.12 -5.79
N PHE A 82 -8.86 23.09 -5.27
CA PHE A 82 -7.81 24.06 -5.55
C PHE A 82 -7.33 23.99 -7.01
N LEU A 83 -7.11 22.77 -7.52
CA LEU A 83 -6.70 22.55 -8.91
C LEU A 83 -7.79 22.99 -9.91
N ARG A 84 -9.05 22.65 -9.62
CA ARG A 84 -10.19 23.07 -10.45
C ARG A 84 -10.41 24.59 -10.46
N ALA A 85 -10.24 25.25 -9.30
CA ALA A 85 -10.38 26.70 -9.20
C ALA A 85 -9.35 27.47 -10.03
N ARG A 86 -8.20 26.84 -10.34
CA ARG A 86 -7.12 27.39 -11.16
C ARG A 86 -7.15 26.87 -12.61
N ASP A 87 -8.20 26.13 -13.01
CA ASP A 87 -8.34 25.49 -14.33
C ASP A 87 -7.17 24.57 -14.71
N ILE A 88 -6.54 23.94 -13.69
CA ILE A 88 -5.42 23.02 -13.88
C ILE A 88 -5.96 21.63 -14.26
N SER A 89 -5.48 21.10 -15.38
CA SER A 89 -5.73 19.70 -15.76
C SER A 89 -4.99 18.74 -14.82
N PHE A 90 -5.69 17.76 -14.24
CA PHE A 90 -5.05 16.80 -13.36
C PHE A 90 -5.58 15.37 -13.52
N PHE A 91 -4.72 14.41 -13.21
CA PHE A 91 -5.03 12.98 -13.18
C PHE A 91 -4.63 12.39 -11.83
N ASP A 92 -5.62 11.89 -11.07
CA ASP A 92 -5.37 11.17 -9.81
C ASP A 92 -5.23 9.68 -10.10
N TYR A 93 -3.99 9.21 -10.25
CA TYR A 93 -3.71 7.80 -10.55
C TYR A 93 -4.03 6.86 -9.37
N ALA A 94 -4.26 7.38 -8.17
CA ALA A 94 -4.81 6.57 -7.07
C ALA A 94 -6.30 6.22 -7.25
N LYS A 95 -6.97 6.77 -8.27
CA LYS A 95 -8.32 6.40 -8.70
C LYS A 95 -8.32 5.44 -9.89
N ASP A 96 -7.17 5.16 -10.50
CA ASP A 96 -7.05 4.19 -11.60
C ASP A 96 -7.07 2.75 -11.05
N GLU A 97 -8.15 2.03 -11.35
CA GLU A 97 -8.34 0.66 -10.85
C GLU A 97 -7.32 -0.31 -11.43
N THR A 98 -6.85 -0.09 -12.66
CA THR A 98 -5.83 -0.94 -13.29
C THR A 98 -4.50 -0.84 -12.52
N LEU A 99 -4.05 0.39 -12.26
CA LEU A 99 -2.85 0.63 -11.47
C LEU A 99 -2.98 0.07 -10.05
N LEU A 100 -4.16 0.27 -9.41
CA LEU A 100 -4.39 -0.25 -8.07
C LEU A 100 -4.39 -1.78 -8.01
N LEU A 101 -4.86 -2.47 -9.04
CA LEU A 101 -4.79 -3.92 -9.16
C LEU A 101 -3.36 -4.40 -9.39
N GLN A 102 -2.59 -3.74 -10.25
CA GLN A 102 -1.18 -4.06 -10.47
C GLN A 102 -0.36 -3.89 -9.19
N ASN A 103 -0.52 -2.78 -8.48
CA ASN A 103 0.11 -2.55 -7.17
C ASN A 103 -0.30 -3.59 -6.12
N ALA A 104 -1.56 -4.03 -6.14
CA ALA A 104 -2.03 -5.07 -5.24
C ALA A 104 -1.42 -6.43 -5.56
N GLU A 105 -1.21 -6.75 -6.84
CA GLU A 105 -0.55 -7.97 -7.27
C GLU A 105 0.91 -8.02 -6.81
N LEU A 106 1.67 -6.94 -7.04
CA LEU A 106 3.05 -6.81 -6.57
C LEU A 106 3.14 -6.88 -5.04
N THR A 107 2.20 -6.21 -4.33
CA THR A 107 2.14 -6.30 -2.86
C THR A 107 1.90 -7.73 -2.39
N ALA A 108 0.96 -8.43 -3.02
CA ALA A 108 0.64 -9.81 -2.66
C ALA A 108 1.80 -10.77 -2.96
N GLU A 109 2.58 -10.52 -4.01
CA GLU A 109 3.76 -11.30 -4.35
C GLU A 109 4.90 -11.05 -3.37
N ALA A 110 5.23 -9.79 -3.13
CA ALA A 110 6.28 -9.40 -2.20
C ALA A 110 6.00 -9.79 -0.74
N ALA A 111 4.73 -9.96 -0.36
CA ALA A 111 4.35 -10.45 0.97
C ALA A 111 4.72 -11.92 1.20
N LEU A 112 4.86 -12.74 0.15
CA LEU A 112 5.13 -14.17 0.30
C LEU A 112 6.50 -14.46 0.93
N PRO A 113 7.64 -13.97 0.41
CA PRO A 113 8.94 -14.20 1.03
C PRO A 113 8.99 -13.67 2.47
N LEU A 114 8.40 -12.51 2.74
CA LEU A 114 8.35 -11.93 4.08
C LEU A 114 7.56 -12.81 5.06
N LEU A 115 6.44 -13.37 4.62
CA LEU A 115 5.68 -14.30 5.45
C LEU A 115 6.46 -15.60 5.68
N LEU A 116 7.13 -16.14 4.64
CA LEU A 116 7.96 -17.35 4.75
C LEU A 116 9.11 -17.19 5.76
N GLU A 117 9.75 -16.04 5.79
CA GLU A 117 10.81 -15.73 6.76
C GLU A 117 10.31 -15.66 8.21
N GLN A 118 9.05 -15.25 8.41
CA GLN A 118 8.46 -15.12 9.75
C GLN A 118 7.81 -16.41 10.26
N LEU A 119 7.40 -17.33 9.38
CA LEU A 119 6.75 -18.56 9.78
C LEU A 119 7.75 -19.52 10.45
N SER A 120 7.34 -20.10 11.58
CA SER A 120 8.06 -21.15 12.31
C SER A 120 7.84 -22.56 11.74
N CYS A 121 7.01 -22.70 10.71
CA CYS A 121 6.65 -23.97 10.07
C CYS A 121 6.60 -23.82 8.54
N PRO A 122 6.59 -24.92 7.77
CA PRO A 122 6.39 -24.86 6.34
C PRO A 122 5.06 -24.18 5.97
N LEU A 123 5.05 -23.40 4.89
CA LEU A 123 3.83 -22.74 4.41
C LEU A 123 2.75 -23.75 4.02
N ALA A 124 3.15 -24.85 3.37
CA ALA A 124 2.23 -25.93 3.04
C ALA A 124 1.67 -26.57 4.31
N GLY A 125 0.35 -26.52 4.48
CA GLY A 125 -0.36 -26.98 5.67
C GLY A 125 -0.45 -25.96 6.81
N SER A 126 0.25 -24.82 6.73
CA SER A 126 0.11 -23.75 7.73
C SER A 126 -1.28 -23.12 7.71
N ARG A 127 -1.76 -22.69 8.86
CA ARG A 127 -3.04 -22.01 9.02
C ARG A 127 -2.81 -20.50 9.02
N ILE A 128 -3.29 -19.83 7.99
CA ILE A 128 -3.11 -18.38 7.83
C ILE A 128 -4.45 -17.67 7.97
N LEU A 129 -4.53 -16.73 8.92
CA LEU A 129 -5.64 -15.78 9.01
C LEU A 129 -5.29 -14.55 8.17
N LEU A 130 -6.09 -14.31 7.13
CA LEU A 130 -5.96 -13.14 6.28
C LEU A 130 -7.05 -12.12 6.62
N CYS A 131 -6.66 -11.02 7.24
CA CYS A 131 -7.54 -9.92 7.61
C CYS A 131 -7.72 -8.97 6.42
N GLY A 132 -8.96 -8.91 5.92
CA GLY A 132 -9.34 -8.12 4.74
C GLY A 132 -9.47 -8.95 3.48
N PHE A 133 -10.49 -8.64 2.66
CA PHE A 133 -10.74 -9.30 1.39
C PHE A 133 -10.92 -8.28 0.26
N GLY A 134 -10.09 -7.23 0.31
CA GLY A 134 -9.92 -6.22 -0.73
C GLY A 134 -9.05 -6.73 -1.89
N ARG A 135 -8.46 -5.83 -2.68
CA ARG A 135 -7.59 -6.17 -3.82
C ARG A 135 -6.42 -7.06 -3.38
N ILE A 136 -5.59 -6.60 -2.44
CA ILE A 136 -4.44 -7.36 -1.91
C ILE A 136 -4.90 -8.68 -1.29
N GLY A 137 -5.92 -8.64 -0.42
CA GLY A 137 -6.40 -9.82 0.28
C GLY A 137 -6.86 -10.95 -0.67
N LYS A 138 -7.60 -10.63 -1.74
CA LYS A 138 -8.05 -11.61 -2.73
C LYS A 138 -6.89 -12.27 -3.47
N LEU A 139 -5.91 -11.48 -3.89
CA LEU A 139 -4.74 -11.95 -4.64
C LEU A 139 -3.83 -12.79 -3.73
N LEU A 140 -3.54 -12.30 -2.52
CA LEU A 140 -2.70 -13.02 -1.57
C LEU A 140 -3.36 -14.33 -1.08
N ALA A 141 -4.67 -14.33 -0.79
CA ALA A 141 -5.39 -15.56 -0.41
C ALA A 141 -5.24 -16.64 -1.47
N ARG A 142 -5.37 -16.28 -2.74
CA ARG A 142 -5.20 -17.20 -3.86
C ARG A 142 -3.77 -17.74 -3.95
N LYS A 143 -2.75 -16.87 -3.85
CA LYS A 143 -1.33 -17.27 -3.88
C LYS A 143 -0.99 -18.23 -2.73
N LEU A 144 -1.38 -17.90 -1.51
CA LEU A 144 -1.16 -18.73 -0.32
C LEU A 144 -1.80 -20.12 -0.44
N ARG A 145 -3.03 -20.17 -0.94
CA ARG A 145 -3.72 -21.45 -1.15
C ARG A 145 -3.04 -22.32 -2.21
N VAL A 146 -2.59 -21.73 -3.33
CA VAL A 146 -1.84 -22.46 -4.37
C VAL A 146 -0.54 -23.03 -3.82
N LEU A 147 0.10 -22.34 -2.88
CA LEU A 147 1.29 -22.80 -2.17
C LEU A 147 0.99 -23.78 -1.02
N GLY A 148 -0.28 -24.19 -0.85
CA GLY A 148 -0.70 -25.23 0.09
C GLY A 148 -1.06 -24.75 1.49
N ALA A 149 -1.16 -23.45 1.76
CA ALA A 149 -1.63 -22.94 3.04
C ALA A 149 -3.15 -23.13 3.23
N ASP A 150 -3.57 -23.36 4.48
CA ASP A 150 -4.98 -23.37 4.89
C ASP A 150 -5.40 -21.94 5.26
N VAL A 151 -6.00 -21.24 4.29
CA VAL A 151 -6.32 -19.81 4.44
C VAL A 151 -7.73 -19.61 4.97
N THR A 152 -7.84 -18.87 6.08
CA THR A 152 -9.10 -18.34 6.61
C THR A 152 -9.17 -16.83 6.32
N VAL A 153 -10.18 -16.40 5.59
CA VAL A 153 -10.45 -14.99 5.29
C VAL A 153 -11.27 -14.36 6.40
N SER A 154 -10.80 -13.25 6.95
CA SER A 154 -11.57 -12.42 7.88
C SER A 154 -12.03 -11.15 7.17
N ALA A 155 -13.34 -10.88 7.20
CA ALA A 155 -13.93 -9.68 6.61
C ALA A 155 -15.12 -9.16 7.42
N ARG A 156 -15.42 -7.85 7.28
CA ARG A 156 -16.56 -7.20 7.96
C ARG A 156 -17.85 -7.35 7.16
N LYS A 157 -17.77 -7.23 5.84
CA LYS A 157 -18.93 -7.23 4.95
C LYS A 157 -19.39 -8.65 4.66
N ALA A 158 -20.69 -8.91 4.76
CA ALA A 158 -21.26 -10.21 4.46
C ALA A 158 -20.99 -10.66 3.02
N GLN A 159 -21.01 -9.73 2.06
CA GLN A 159 -20.70 -10.02 0.65
C GLN A 159 -19.25 -10.52 0.46
N ASP A 160 -18.28 -9.99 1.20
CA ASP A 160 -16.88 -10.42 1.11
C ASP A 160 -16.72 -11.83 1.71
N LEU A 161 -17.41 -12.11 2.83
CA LEU A 161 -17.44 -13.44 3.44
C LEU A 161 -18.12 -14.47 2.52
N GLU A 162 -19.19 -14.09 1.82
CA GLU A 162 -19.85 -14.97 0.88
C GLU A 162 -18.98 -15.22 -0.36
N LEU A 163 -18.32 -14.18 -0.89
CA LEU A 163 -17.36 -14.34 -1.97
C LEU A 163 -16.19 -15.26 -1.56
N ALA A 164 -15.65 -15.09 -0.35
CA ALA A 164 -14.61 -15.98 0.17
C ALA A 164 -15.09 -17.46 0.19
N ARG A 165 -16.34 -17.71 0.61
CA ARG A 165 -16.94 -19.05 0.59
C ARG A 165 -17.05 -19.62 -0.82
N ILE A 166 -17.57 -18.82 -1.77
CA ILE A 166 -17.72 -19.23 -3.18
C ILE A 166 -16.36 -19.59 -3.78
N LEU A 167 -15.32 -18.85 -3.41
CA LEU A 167 -13.94 -19.11 -3.84
C LEU A 167 -13.27 -20.25 -3.06
N GLY A 168 -13.96 -20.92 -2.13
CA GLY A 168 -13.47 -22.09 -1.40
C GLY A 168 -12.54 -21.77 -0.22
N PHE A 169 -12.56 -20.55 0.33
CA PHE A 169 -11.83 -20.20 1.54
C PHE A 169 -12.67 -20.45 2.80
N ARG A 170 -12.01 -20.81 3.90
CA ARG A 170 -12.61 -20.66 5.22
C ARG A 170 -12.85 -19.19 5.50
N ARG A 171 -13.85 -18.88 6.29
CA ARG A 171 -14.23 -17.50 6.58
C ARG A 171 -14.59 -17.29 8.04
N ILE A 172 -14.30 -16.09 8.53
CA ILE A 172 -14.69 -15.65 9.87
C ILE A 172 -15.01 -14.16 9.83
N LYS A 173 -16.02 -13.71 10.58
CA LYS A 173 -16.32 -12.28 10.69
C LYS A 173 -15.25 -11.60 11.52
N THR A 174 -14.74 -10.47 11.03
CA THR A 174 -13.73 -9.66 11.74
C THR A 174 -14.25 -9.26 13.12
N GLY A 175 -13.41 -9.46 14.15
CA GLY A 175 -13.74 -9.23 15.54
C GLY A 175 -14.42 -10.41 16.26
N ASN A 176 -14.89 -11.43 15.54
CA ASN A 176 -15.46 -12.63 16.15
C ASN A 176 -14.41 -13.73 16.33
N TRP A 177 -13.30 -13.40 16.97
CA TRP A 177 -12.12 -14.25 17.07
C TRP A 177 -11.89 -14.84 18.47
N ALA A 178 -12.84 -14.69 19.40
CA ALA A 178 -12.68 -15.11 20.81
C ALA A 178 -12.07 -16.51 20.91
N GLY A 179 -10.82 -16.60 21.35
CA GLY A 179 -10.05 -17.82 21.48
C GLY A 179 -9.59 -18.50 20.18
N ALA A 180 -10.03 -18.02 19.02
CA ALA A 180 -9.74 -18.68 17.73
C ALA A 180 -8.33 -18.35 17.17
N LEU A 181 -7.65 -17.31 17.67
CA LEU A 181 -6.37 -16.89 17.10
C LEU A 181 -5.22 -17.86 17.41
N ALA A 182 -5.31 -18.64 18.49
CA ALA A 182 -4.30 -19.63 18.85
C ALA A 182 -4.08 -20.74 17.80
N GLN A 183 -5.03 -20.94 16.90
CA GLN A 183 -4.92 -21.97 15.87
C GLN A 183 -4.10 -21.55 14.64
N TYR A 184 -3.81 -20.24 14.48
CA TYR A 184 -3.13 -19.73 13.29
C TYR A 184 -1.61 -19.68 13.49
N ASP A 185 -0.88 -20.08 12.46
CA ASP A 185 0.56 -20.01 12.36
C ASP A 185 1.02 -18.63 11.85
N GLY A 186 0.14 -17.94 11.12
CA GLY A 186 0.35 -16.57 10.65
C GLY A 186 -0.95 -15.77 10.56
N ILE A 187 -0.84 -14.48 10.86
CA ILE A 187 -1.91 -13.49 10.71
C ILE A 187 -1.39 -12.39 9.80
N VAL A 188 -2.01 -12.22 8.64
CA VAL A 188 -1.65 -11.19 7.65
C VAL A 188 -2.75 -10.15 7.60
N ASN A 189 -2.41 -8.89 7.83
CA ASN A 189 -3.37 -7.80 7.79
C ASN A 189 -3.25 -6.95 6.51
N THR A 190 -4.40 -6.68 5.87
CA THR A 190 -4.54 -5.78 4.72
C THR A 190 -5.55 -4.67 4.95
N VAL A 191 -6.03 -4.50 6.20
CA VAL A 191 -7.06 -3.52 6.57
C VAL A 191 -6.42 -2.33 7.26
N PRO A 192 -6.54 -1.09 6.73
CA PRO A 192 -5.96 0.11 7.33
C PRO A 192 -6.84 0.66 8.49
N ALA A 193 -7.25 -0.21 9.39
CA ALA A 193 -8.04 0.12 10.57
C ALA A 193 -7.84 -0.97 11.64
N PRO A 194 -7.93 -0.68 12.94
CA PRO A 194 -7.71 -1.64 14.02
C PRO A 194 -8.57 -2.90 13.86
N VAL A 195 -7.92 -4.05 13.74
CA VAL A 195 -8.54 -5.38 13.65
C VAL A 195 -8.02 -6.32 14.73
N VAL A 196 -6.72 -6.26 15.05
CA VAL A 196 -6.11 -6.98 16.17
C VAL A 196 -5.91 -5.99 17.32
N ILE A 197 -6.76 -6.07 18.32
CA ILE A 197 -6.81 -5.21 19.50
C ILE A 197 -6.16 -5.91 20.71
N PRO A 198 -5.83 -5.22 21.81
CA PRO A 198 -5.12 -5.81 22.95
C PRO A 198 -5.77 -7.07 23.53
N GLU A 199 -7.09 -7.14 23.54
CA GLU A 199 -7.84 -8.30 24.06
C GLU A 199 -7.60 -9.58 23.25
N HIS A 200 -7.16 -9.46 22.01
CA HIS A 200 -6.84 -10.60 21.14
C HIS A 200 -5.47 -11.21 21.44
N LEU A 201 -4.53 -10.44 22.02
CA LEU A 201 -3.12 -10.84 22.13
C LEU A 201 -2.91 -12.10 22.97
N GLN A 202 -3.71 -12.27 24.02
CA GLN A 202 -3.61 -13.45 24.89
C GLN A 202 -3.89 -14.78 24.16
N SER A 203 -4.62 -14.71 23.05
CA SER A 203 -4.95 -15.87 22.21
C SER A 203 -4.02 -16.04 21.01
N ILE A 204 -3.04 -15.16 20.80
CA ILE A 204 -2.04 -15.29 19.74
C ILE A 204 -0.85 -16.07 20.28
N ARG A 205 -0.41 -17.09 19.57
CA ARG A 205 0.80 -17.86 19.93
C ARG A 205 2.04 -17.00 19.78
N LYS A 206 3.04 -17.26 20.61
CA LYS A 206 4.32 -16.50 20.59
C LYS A 206 5.12 -16.68 19.31
N ASP A 207 4.93 -17.81 18.63
CA ASP A 207 5.57 -18.18 17.37
C ASP A 207 4.70 -17.87 16.13
N CYS A 208 3.58 -17.18 16.30
CA CYS A 208 2.72 -16.77 15.22
C CYS A 208 3.34 -15.60 14.44
N ALA A 209 3.47 -15.74 13.11
CA ALA A 209 3.88 -14.66 12.23
C ALA A 209 2.79 -13.59 12.13
N LEU A 210 3.15 -12.32 12.32
CA LEU A 210 2.23 -11.18 12.23
C LEU A 210 2.72 -10.23 11.14
N LEU A 211 2.07 -10.22 9.97
CA LEU A 211 2.50 -9.43 8.84
C LEU A 211 1.51 -8.28 8.57
N GLU A 212 1.98 -7.04 8.67
CA GLU A 212 1.21 -5.83 8.42
C GLU A 212 1.47 -5.27 7.02
N LEU A 213 0.51 -5.43 6.12
CA LEU A 213 0.57 -4.92 4.74
C LEU A 213 -0.24 -3.64 4.54
N ALA A 214 -1.13 -3.32 5.49
CA ALA A 214 -1.99 -2.16 5.36
C ALA A 214 -1.22 -0.85 5.55
N SER A 215 -1.69 0.20 4.87
CA SER A 215 -1.25 1.58 5.12
C SER A 215 -1.58 2.02 6.54
N LEU A 216 -0.96 3.10 6.99
CA LEU A 216 -1.26 3.70 8.29
C LEU A 216 -2.76 4.03 8.43
N PRO A 217 -3.33 3.85 9.62
CA PRO A 217 -2.69 3.47 10.89
C PRO A 217 -2.30 1.98 11.00
N GLY A 218 -2.70 1.12 10.08
CA GLY A 218 -2.54 -0.33 10.17
C GLY A 218 -3.66 -0.99 10.96
N GLY A 219 -3.57 -2.32 11.14
CA GLY A 219 -4.61 -3.09 11.81
C GLY A 219 -4.18 -3.76 13.11
N PHE A 220 -2.90 -3.80 13.41
CA PHE A 220 -2.38 -4.33 14.67
C PHE A 220 -2.23 -3.22 15.70
N CYS A 221 -2.71 -3.45 16.94
CA CYS A 221 -2.49 -2.53 18.05
C CYS A 221 -1.00 -2.39 18.39
N THR A 222 -0.64 -1.36 19.14
CA THR A 222 0.75 -1.05 19.50
C THR A 222 1.43 -2.20 20.24
N GLU A 223 0.71 -2.87 21.11
CA GLU A 223 1.22 -4.02 21.88
C GLU A 223 1.52 -5.22 20.97
N ALA A 224 0.72 -5.43 19.91
CA ALA A 224 0.99 -6.48 18.92
C ALA A 224 2.26 -6.18 18.12
N GLN A 225 2.54 -4.89 17.85
CA GLN A 225 3.74 -4.46 17.13
C GLN A 225 5.04 -4.71 17.92
N ALA A 226 4.95 -4.91 19.23
CA ALA A 226 6.07 -5.28 20.09
C ALA A 226 6.34 -6.79 20.15
N LEU A 227 5.50 -7.64 19.53
CA LEU A 227 5.70 -9.08 19.52
C LEU A 227 6.82 -9.49 18.56
N PRO A 228 7.62 -10.52 18.89
CA PRO A 228 8.77 -10.94 18.08
C PRO A 228 8.42 -11.35 16.64
N GLY A 229 7.20 -11.85 16.41
CA GLY A 229 6.72 -12.26 15.08
C GLY A 229 6.12 -11.13 14.26
N TYR A 230 6.15 -9.88 14.73
CA TYR A 230 5.56 -8.74 14.00
C TYR A 230 6.53 -8.15 12.98
N LEU A 231 6.04 -7.99 11.75
CA LEU A 231 6.74 -7.32 10.66
C LEU A 231 5.78 -6.32 9.97
N ALA A 232 6.16 -5.05 9.93
CA ALA A 232 5.48 -4.04 9.12
C ALA A 232 6.11 -4.01 7.72
N ALA A 233 5.31 -4.30 6.70
CA ALA A 233 5.73 -4.39 5.30
C ALA A 233 4.84 -3.50 4.42
N ARG A 234 5.03 -2.18 4.54
CA ARG A 234 4.28 -1.17 3.80
C ARG A 234 5.06 -0.71 2.57
N GLY A 235 4.35 -0.32 1.51
CA GLY A 235 5.00 0.23 0.31
C GLY A 235 5.83 -0.79 -0.47
N LEU A 236 5.47 -2.05 -0.41
CA LEU A 236 6.19 -3.16 -1.03
C LEU A 236 6.42 -3.01 -2.56
N PRO A 237 5.47 -2.52 -3.37
CA PRO A 237 5.73 -2.38 -4.81
C PRO A 237 6.98 -1.56 -5.13
N GLY A 238 7.15 -0.41 -4.49
CA GLY A 238 8.33 0.43 -4.70
C GLY A 238 9.64 -0.14 -4.16
N GLN A 239 9.58 -1.09 -3.22
CA GLN A 239 10.78 -1.76 -2.65
C GLN A 239 11.11 -3.06 -3.38
N TYR A 240 10.08 -3.83 -3.75
CA TYR A 240 10.23 -5.16 -4.33
C TYR A 240 10.43 -5.12 -5.85
N ALA A 241 9.72 -4.24 -6.53
CA ALA A 241 9.73 -4.11 -7.98
C ALA A 241 9.67 -2.63 -8.40
N PRO A 242 10.73 -1.83 -8.12
CA PRO A 242 10.73 -0.39 -8.37
C PRO A 242 10.63 -0.01 -9.84
N GLU A 243 10.85 -0.98 -10.73
CA GLU A 243 10.81 -0.79 -12.19
C GLU A 243 9.52 -1.30 -12.85
N SER A 244 8.53 -1.74 -12.07
CA SER A 244 7.28 -2.33 -12.59
C SER A 244 6.11 -1.35 -12.59
#